data_d046026d309868ab9aaca07a7a88767a
#
_entry.id   d046026d309868ab9aaca07a7a88767a
#
_cell.length_a   1.000
_cell.length_b   1.000
_cell.length_c   1.000
_cell.angle_alpha   90.00
_cell.angle_beta   90.00
_cell.angle_gamma   90.00
#
_symmetry.space_group_name_H-M   'P 1'
#
loop_
_entity.id
_entity.type
_entity.pdbx_description
1 polymer ?
#
loop_
_entity_poly.entity_id
_entity_poly.type
_entity_poly.pdbx_seq_one_letter_code
_entity_poly.pdbx_strand_id
1 'polypeptide(L)' 'MTKENQPAAPKTSTERQKEYKARKLADGFKHTSIWIHTETEQEGRQAALDGKPLKPLGSKDPISWAIGWLNEKGKQ' A
#
# COMPACT_ATOMS: atom_id res chain seq x y z
N MET A 1 -24.77 -29.27 -1.53
CA MET A 1 -24.52 -28.80 -1.31
C MET A 1 -24.02 -28.35 -1.39
N THR A 2 -24.00 -28.11 -1.02
CA THR A 2 -23.55 -27.51 -0.87
C THR A 2 -23.06 -26.79 -0.47
N LYS A 3 -22.45 -26.58 -0.12
CA LYS A 3 -22.13 -25.77 0.38
C LYS A 3 -21.98 -24.81 -0.10
N GLU A 4 -21.90 -24.83 -0.75
CA GLU A 4 -21.80 -24.02 -1.31
C GLU A 4 -22.77 -23.33 -1.41
N ASN A 5 -23.53 -23.74 -1.39
CA ASN A 5 -24.59 -23.12 -1.36
C ASN A 5 -25.07 -22.78 -0.18
N GLN A 6 -24.34 -22.79 0.70
CA GLN A 6 -24.66 -22.23 1.81
C GLN A 6 -24.85 -20.85 1.69
N PRO A 7 -25.67 -20.21 2.42
CA PRO A 7 -25.77 -18.81 2.50
C PRO A 7 -24.42 -18.38 2.79
N ALA A 8 -23.97 -17.54 2.02
CA ALA A 8 -22.67 -17.15 2.11
C ALA A 8 -22.39 -16.58 3.44
N ALA A 9 -21.70 -17.28 4.23
CA ALA A 9 -21.11 -16.69 5.39
C ALA A 9 -20.09 -15.67 4.90
N PRO A 10 -19.95 -14.54 5.57
CA PRO A 10 -18.94 -13.57 5.19
C PRO A 10 -17.58 -14.22 5.27
N LYS A 11 -16.75 -13.92 4.32
CA LYS A 11 -15.39 -14.43 4.32
C LYS A 11 -14.62 -13.84 5.48
N THR A 12 -13.72 -14.63 6.05
CA THR A 12 -12.85 -14.13 7.10
C THR A 12 -11.84 -13.17 6.50
N SER A 13 -11.22 -12.38 7.34
CA SER A 13 -10.17 -11.46 6.89
C SER A 13 -9.04 -12.21 6.21
N THR A 14 -8.69 -13.39 6.73
CA THR A 14 -7.63 -14.22 6.16
C THR A 14 -7.99 -14.65 4.73
N GLU A 15 -9.22 -15.07 4.52
CA GLU A 15 -9.67 -15.49 3.20
C GLU A 15 -9.64 -14.34 2.21
N ARG A 16 -10.08 -13.16 2.64
CA ARG A 16 -10.05 -11.97 1.78
C ARG A 16 -8.64 -11.61 1.41
N GLN A 17 -7.71 -11.71 2.35
CA GLN A 17 -6.32 -11.39 2.08
C GLN A 17 -5.71 -12.37 1.09
N LYS A 18 -6.04 -13.65 1.21
CA LYS A 18 -5.55 -14.65 0.26
C LYS A 18 -6.05 -14.37 -1.14
N GLU A 19 -7.33 -14.04 -1.27
CA GLU A 19 -7.90 -13.73 -2.57
C GLU A 19 -7.28 -12.48 -3.17
N TYR A 20 -7.08 -11.46 -2.35
CA TYR A 20 -6.47 -10.22 -2.79
C TYR A 20 -5.06 -10.46 -3.30
N LYS A 21 -4.27 -11.23 -2.54
CA LYS A 21 -2.89 -11.55 -2.94
C LYS A 21 -2.88 -12.36 -4.23
N ALA A 22 -3.76 -13.33 -4.36
CA ALA A 22 -3.81 -14.16 -5.56
C ALA A 22 -4.11 -13.31 -6.79
N ARG A 23 -5.04 -12.37 -6.67
CA ARG A 23 -5.36 -11.49 -7.78
C ARG A 23 -4.21 -10.57 -8.14
N LYS A 24 -3.54 -10.01 -7.14
CA LYS A 24 -2.39 -9.15 -7.39
C LYS A 24 -1.27 -9.89 -8.09
N LEU A 25 -0.99 -11.10 -7.64
CA LEU A 25 0.06 -11.91 -8.28
C LEU A 25 -0.32 -12.27 -9.71
N ALA A 26 -1.58 -12.60 -9.94
CA ALA A 26 -2.06 -12.93 -11.29
C ALA A 26 -1.96 -11.73 -12.22
N ASP A 27 -2.11 -10.51 -11.68
CA ASP A 27 -2.04 -9.30 -12.47
C ASP A 27 -0.60 -8.79 -12.65
N GLY A 28 0.38 -9.54 -12.18
CA GLY A 28 1.78 -9.14 -12.36
C GLY A 28 2.40 -8.36 -11.22
N PHE A 29 1.67 -8.14 -10.14
CA PHE A 29 2.22 -7.45 -8.98
C PHE A 29 3.03 -8.42 -8.12
N LYS A 30 3.99 -7.87 -7.38
CA LYS A 30 4.84 -8.66 -6.52
C LYS A 30 4.68 -8.13 -5.10
N HIS A 31 4.45 -9.03 -4.18
CA HIS A 31 4.34 -8.62 -2.77
C HIS A 31 5.72 -8.53 -2.17
N THR A 32 6.03 -7.38 -1.59
CA THR A 32 7.33 -7.13 -0.97
C THR A 32 7.13 -6.50 0.39
N SER A 33 7.84 -7.01 1.39
CA SER A 33 7.83 -6.40 2.72
C SER A 33 9.02 -5.48 2.84
N ILE A 34 8.80 -4.26 3.32
CA ILE A 34 9.86 -3.29 3.50
C ILE A 34 9.69 -2.59 4.84
N TRP A 35 10.81 -2.11 5.37
CA TRP A 35 10.77 -1.28 6.56
C TRP A 35 10.51 0.16 6.15
N ILE A 36 9.60 0.82 6.88
CA ILE A 36 9.27 2.21 6.63
C ILE A 36 9.83 3.07 7.75
N HIS A 37 10.61 4.09 7.38
CA HIS A 37 11.11 5.05 8.35
C HIS A 37 10.03 6.12 8.54
N THR A 38 9.38 6.10 9.69
CA THR A 38 8.19 6.91 9.93
C THR A 38 8.43 8.39 9.74
N GLU A 39 9.53 8.91 10.23
CA GLU A 39 9.81 10.33 10.11
C GLU A 39 10.03 10.75 8.66
N THR A 40 10.73 9.91 7.90
CA THR A 40 10.97 10.21 6.49
C THR A 40 9.68 10.12 5.67
N GLU A 41 8.82 9.18 6.01
CA GLU A 41 7.51 9.09 5.38
C GLU A 41 6.71 10.37 5.63
N GLN A 42 6.77 10.90 6.85
CA GLN A 42 6.10 12.15 7.17
C GLN A 42 6.66 13.33 6.39
N GLU A 43 7.97 13.36 6.17
CA GLU A 43 8.59 14.40 5.35
C GLU A 43 8.05 14.36 3.93
N GLY A 44 7.94 13.17 3.35
CA GLY A 44 7.39 13.03 2.02
C GLY A 44 5.94 13.46 1.95
N ARG A 45 5.15 13.07 2.95
CA ARG A 45 3.76 13.48 3.02
C ARG A 45 3.63 15.00 3.09
N GLN A 46 4.45 15.63 3.93
CA GLN A 46 4.42 17.09 4.06
C GLN A 46 4.81 17.77 2.76
N ALA A 47 5.81 17.22 2.06
CA ALA A 47 6.22 17.78 0.78
C ALA A 47 5.08 17.72 -0.23
N ALA A 48 4.31 16.63 -0.23
CA ALA A 48 3.15 16.54 -1.14
C ALA A 48 2.08 17.56 -0.77
N LEU A 49 1.85 17.77 0.52
CA LEU A 49 0.88 18.76 0.97
C LEU A 49 1.33 20.18 0.58
N ASP A 50 2.63 20.42 0.60
CA ASP A 50 3.17 21.73 0.25
C ASP A 50 3.30 21.93 -1.26
N GLY A 51 2.89 20.95 -2.05
CA GLY A 51 2.97 21.05 -3.50
C GLY A 51 4.37 20.86 -4.06
N LYS A 52 5.29 20.30 -3.28
CA LYS A 52 6.66 20.09 -3.75
C LYS A 52 6.74 18.84 -4.64
N PRO A 53 7.70 18.80 -5.57
CA PRO A 53 7.82 17.64 -6.45
C PRO A 53 8.38 16.43 -5.73
N LEU A 54 8.20 15.26 -6.33
CA LEU A 54 8.72 14.01 -5.81
C LEU A 54 10.25 14.00 -5.93
N LYS A 55 10.92 14.14 -4.82
CA LYS A 55 12.39 14.16 -4.79
C LYS A 55 12.90 13.36 -3.59
N PRO A 56 12.81 12.04 -3.63
CA PRO A 56 13.16 11.23 -2.47
C PRO A 56 14.65 11.08 -2.23
N LEU A 57 15.47 11.28 -3.25
CA LEU A 57 16.89 10.92 -3.15
C LEU A 57 17.68 11.72 -2.15
N GLY A 58 17.21 12.88 -1.75
CA GLY A 58 17.89 13.68 -0.73
C GLY A 58 17.51 13.34 0.69
N SER A 59 16.59 12.38 0.87
CA SER A 59 16.11 12.04 2.20
C SER A 59 16.91 10.90 2.81
N LYS A 60 16.70 10.69 4.11
CA LYS A 60 17.37 9.62 4.83
C LYS A 60 16.96 8.25 4.33
N ASP A 61 15.69 8.09 3.96
CA ASP A 61 15.18 6.81 3.44
C ASP A 61 14.32 7.13 2.23
N PRO A 62 14.90 7.10 1.03
CA PRO A 62 14.16 7.52 -0.17
C PRO A 62 12.87 6.76 -0.41
N ILE A 63 12.84 5.47 -0.11
CA ILE A 63 11.64 4.67 -0.33
C ILE A 63 10.51 5.14 0.59
N SER A 64 10.81 5.36 1.87
CA SER A 64 9.80 5.84 2.81
C SER A 64 9.30 7.22 2.43
N TRP A 65 10.22 8.10 2.01
CA TRP A 65 9.84 9.44 1.59
C TRP A 65 8.89 9.38 0.39
N ALA A 66 9.24 8.55 -0.60
CA ALA A 66 8.40 8.40 -1.79
C ALA A 66 7.03 7.83 -1.46
N ILE A 67 6.98 6.86 -0.55
CA ILE A 67 5.71 6.27 -0.14
C ILE A 67 4.82 7.32 0.51
N GLY A 68 5.38 8.14 1.41
CA GLY A 68 4.60 9.19 2.05
C GLY A 68 4.08 10.20 1.04
N TRP A 69 4.94 10.63 0.11
CA TRP A 69 4.58 11.60 -0.91
C TRP A 69 3.47 11.05 -1.82
N LEU A 70 3.63 9.81 -2.30
CA LEU A 70 2.68 9.21 -3.22
C LEU A 70 1.33 8.95 -2.56
N ASN A 71 1.34 8.50 -1.30
CA ASN A 71 0.11 8.27 -0.57
C ASN A 71 -0.67 9.56 -0.38
N GLU A 72 0.02 10.65 -0.07
CA GLU A 72 -0.65 11.93 0.13
C GLU A 72 -1.16 12.49 -1.19
N LYS A 73 -0.36 12.41 -2.25
CA LYS A 73 -0.79 12.87 -3.57
C LYS A 73 -2.00 12.09 -4.06
N GLY A 74 -2.05 10.81 -3.77
CA GLY A 74 -3.19 9.99 -4.18
C GLY A 74 -4.50 10.38 -3.52
N LYS A 75 -4.45 11.14 -2.43
CA LYS A 75 -5.65 11.63 -1.75
C LYS A 75 -6.15 12.97 -2.27
N GLN A 76 -5.36 13.64 -3.06
CA GLN A 76 -5.68 14.98 -3.55
C GLN A 76 -6.46 14.98 -4.85
#